data_8b5918225081bcb8ecf81e172e40d0b7
#
_entry.id   8b5918225081bcb8ecf81e172e40d0b7
#
_cell.length_a   1.000
_cell.length_b   1.000
_cell.length_c   1.000
_cell.angle_alpha   90.00
_cell.angle_beta   90.00
_cell.angle_gamma   90.00
#
_symmetry.space_group_name_H-M   'P 1'
#
loop_
_entity.id
_entity.type
_entity.pdbx_description
1 polymer ?
#
loop_
_entity_poly.entity_id
_entity_poly.type
_entity_poly.pdbx_seq_one_letter_code
_entity_poly.pdbx_strand_id
1 'polypeptide(L)'
;LLKNAPHIMWPLTFRLPHQSHLRPAWMIRIGLFMYDNLAKRETLAGSRGIKFGENSVLEPSIVKGFEYSDGWVDDSRLVILNALAAQEKGATIATQTKCVNAKREQNKWQITLEQQSTKNKYTVSAKGIVNAAGPWVAKLFDEALIEKSPQNIRLVKGSHIVVPRIHNEKEAYILQNKDQRIVFVIPFEDDYSLVGTTDVEHNGAAQDVKISDEEIDYLIDITNSYFKNH
;
A
#
# COMPACT_ATOMS: atom_id res chain seq x y z
N LEU A 1 -3.22 1.72 16.02
CA LEU A 1 -2.03 2.45 15.56
C LEU A 1 -2.21 3.95 15.76
N LEU A 2 -3.25 4.61 15.25
CA LEU A 2 -3.50 6.05 15.42
C LEU A 2 -3.32 6.57 16.85
N LYS A 3 -3.75 5.79 17.85
CA LYS A 3 -3.61 6.14 19.27
C LYS A 3 -2.22 5.86 19.85
N ASN A 4 -1.57 4.79 19.37
CA ASN A 4 -0.32 4.29 19.94
C ASN A 4 0.93 4.83 19.24
N ALA A 5 0.80 5.29 18.00
CA ALA A 5 1.89 5.80 17.19
C ALA A 5 1.50 7.05 16.39
N PRO A 6 0.99 8.12 17.06
CA PRO A 6 0.49 9.32 16.38
C PRO A 6 1.60 10.10 15.66
N HIS A 7 2.87 9.81 15.93
CA HIS A 7 4.04 10.42 15.30
C HIS A 7 4.38 9.83 13.92
N ILE A 8 3.75 8.70 13.56
CA ILE A 8 3.94 8.06 12.24
C ILE A 8 2.61 7.73 11.56
N MET A 9 1.49 7.89 12.26
CA MET A 9 0.17 7.60 11.72
C MET A 9 -0.85 8.64 12.19
N TRP A 10 -1.57 9.24 11.26
CA TRP A 10 -2.62 10.24 11.52
C TRP A 10 -3.82 10.09 10.60
N PRO A 11 -4.98 10.67 10.98
CA PRO A 11 -6.15 10.66 10.11
C PRO A 11 -5.89 11.43 8.82
N LEU A 12 -6.28 10.83 7.70
CA LEU A 12 -6.33 11.46 6.39
C LEU A 12 -7.75 11.40 5.86
N THR A 13 -8.26 12.53 5.39
CA THR A 13 -9.57 12.60 4.74
C THR A 13 -9.42 12.34 3.26
N PHE A 14 -10.23 11.45 2.73
CA PHE A 14 -10.33 11.13 1.32
C PHE A 14 -11.61 11.69 0.72
N ARG A 15 -11.48 12.35 -0.42
CA ARG A 15 -12.60 12.82 -1.25
C ARG A 15 -12.78 11.88 -2.44
N LEU A 16 -14.00 11.41 -2.62
CA LEU A 16 -14.44 10.60 -3.76
C LEU A 16 -15.33 11.46 -4.67
N PRO A 17 -14.80 12.07 -5.72
CA PRO A 17 -15.61 12.76 -6.72
C PRO A 17 -16.55 11.76 -7.40
N HIS A 18 -17.82 12.10 -7.53
CA HIS A 18 -18.83 11.23 -8.12
C HIS A 18 -19.15 11.66 -9.55
N GLN A 19 -18.94 10.76 -10.50
CA GLN A 19 -19.27 10.94 -11.91
C GLN A 19 -20.35 9.94 -12.36
N SER A 20 -20.95 10.19 -13.51
CA SER A 20 -22.12 9.43 -14.03
C SER A 20 -21.82 7.97 -14.37
N HIS A 21 -20.57 7.63 -14.70
CA HIS A 21 -20.15 6.26 -15.00
C HIS A 21 -19.96 5.38 -13.76
N LEU A 22 -19.96 5.99 -12.57
CA LEU A 22 -19.78 5.27 -11.31
C LEU A 22 -21.07 4.64 -10.84
N ARG A 23 -20.95 3.75 -9.84
CA ARG A 23 -22.13 3.18 -9.15
C ARG A 23 -23.05 4.29 -8.64
N PRO A 24 -24.37 4.07 -8.59
CA PRO A 24 -25.31 5.07 -8.07
C PRO A 24 -24.88 5.62 -6.71
N ALA A 25 -25.00 6.93 -6.53
CA ALA A 25 -24.55 7.63 -5.32
C ALA A 25 -25.15 7.04 -4.02
N TRP A 26 -26.41 6.57 -4.05
CA TRP A 26 -27.04 5.92 -2.89
C TRP A 26 -26.35 4.62 -2.50
N MET A 27 -25.87 3.84 -3.48
CA MET A 27 -25.14 2.58 -3.21
C MET A 27 -23.79 2.86 -2.57
N ILE A 28 -23.05 3.87 -3.07
CA ILE A 28 -21.79 4.32 -2.46
C ILE A 28 -22.05 4.79 -1.01
N ARG A 29 -23.14 5.53 -0.79
CA ARG A 29 -23.50 6.00 0.56
C ARG A 29 -23.79 4.86 1.53
N ILE A 30 -24.46 3.78 1.08
CA ILE A 30 -24.68 2.58 1.88
C ILE A 30 -23.32 1.90 2.20
N GLY A 31 -22.45 1.74 1.21
CA GLY A 31 -21.12 1.16 1.44
C GLY A 31 -20.31 1.95 2.47
N LEU A 32 -20.31 3.29 2.38
CA LEU A 32 -19.63 4.15 3.34
C LEU A 32 -20.29 4.08 4.74
N PHE A 33 -21.61 3.97 4.81
CA PHE A 33 -22.30 3.76 6.10
C PHE A 33 -21.88 2.44 6.73
N MET A 34 -21.83 1.36 5.95
CA MET A 34 -21.32 0.06 6.45
C MET A 34 -19.86 0.20 6.92
N TYR A 35 -19.01 0.86 6.13
CA TYR A 35 -17.61 1.14 6.50
C TYR A 35 -17.50 1.91 7.82
N ASP A 36 -18.33 2.91 8.04
CA ASP A 36 -18.35 3.68 9.28
C ASP A 36 -18.72 2.83 10.52
N ASN A 37 -19.46 1.73 10.32
CA ASN A 37 -19.96 0.87 11.38
C ASN A 37 -19.20 -0.47 11.50
N LEU A 38 -18.16 -0.73 10.71
CA LEU A 38 -17.35 -1.95 10.81
C LEU A 38 -16.60 -2.04 12.15
N ALA A 39 -16.21 -0.91 12.72
CA ALA A 39 -15.55 -0.83 14.02
C ALA A 39 -15.91 0.48 14.71
N LYS A 40 -15.78 0.50 16.04
CA LYS A 40 -15.96 1.73 16.82
C LYS A 40 -14.92 2.77 16.41
N ARG A 41 -15.36 3.92 15.92
CA ARG A 41 -14.51 5.04 15.55
C ARG A 41 -14.21 5.90 16.78
N GLU A 42 -12.93 6.10 17.07
CA GLU A 42 -12.50 6.97 18.17
C GLU A 42 -11.83 8.24 17.65
N THR A 43 -11.08 8.15 16.55
CA THR A 43 -10.25 9.24 16.02
C THR A 43 -10.58 9.61 14.58
N LEU A 44 -11.22 8.72 13.83
CA LEU A 44 -11.57 8.94 12.43
C LEU A 44 -12.98 9.55 12.33
N ALA A 45 -13.12 10.60 11.53
CA ALA A 45 -14.43 11.19 11.24
C ALA A 45 -15.30 10.23 10.41
N GLY A 46 -16.62 10.29 10.60
CA GLY A 46 -17.58 9.54 9.80
C GLY A 46 -17.67 10.07 8.37
N SER A 47 -18.14 9.22 7.46
CA SER A 47 -18.32 9.57 6.06
C SER A 47 -19.52 10.51 5.84
N ARG A 48 -19.40 11.37 4.83
CA ARG A 48 -20.48 12.31 4.44
C ARG A 48 -20.52 12.54 2.94
N GLY A 49 -21.70 12.94 2.43
CA GLY A 49 -21.81 13.49 1.09
C GLY A 49 -21.36 14.93 1.07
N ILE A 50 -20.68 15.34 0.01
CA ILE A 50 -20.21 16.70 -0.21
C ILE A 50 -20.63 17.23 -1.58
N LYS A 51 -20.64 18.55 -1.73
CA LYS A 51 -20.80 19.24 -3.02
C LYS A 51 -19.52 20.02 -3.30
N PHE A 52 -19.07 19.97 -4.53
CA PHE A 52 -17.95 20.75 -5.02
C PHE A 52 -18.50 22.06 -5.61
N GLY A 53 -17.97 23.19 -5.16
CA GLY A 53 -18.35 24.52 -5.64
C GLY A 53 -17.46 24.98 -6.80
N GLU A 54 -17.69 26.20 -7.29
CA GLU A 54 -16.93 26.81 -8.39
C GLU A 54 -15.43 26.94 -8.11
N ASN A 55 -15.06 27.11 -6.83
CA ASN A 55 -13.66 27.20 -6.39
C ASN A 55 -13.02 25.83 -6.15
N SER A 56 -13.70 24.71 -6.48
CA SER A 56 -13.11 23.39 -6.40
C SER A 56 -11.93 23.25 -7.35
N VAL A 57 -10.96 22.46 -6.94
CA VAL A 57 -9.81 22.08 -7.77
C VAL A 57 -10.17 21.11 -8.88
N LEU A 58 -11.38 20.52 -8.81
CA LEU A 58 -11.88 19.54 -9.77
C LEU A 58 -12.54 20.21 -10.96
N GLU A 59 -12.62 19.47 -12.05
CA GLU A 59 -13.35 19.85 -13.25
C GLU A 59 -14.78 20.29 -12.96
N PRO A 60 -15.32 21.35 -13.65
CA PRO A 60 -16.64 21.92 -13.36
C PRO A 60 -17.80 20.92 -13.48
N SER A 61 -17.63 19.86 -14.26
CA SER A 61 -18.63 18.79 -14.41
C SER A 61 -18.79 17.93 -13.15
N ILE A 62 -17.84 18.01 -12.21
CA ILE A 62 -17.82 17.23 -10.97
C ILE A 62 -18.40 18.06 -9.83
N VAL A 63 -19.70 17.92 -9.60
CA VAL A 63 -20.45 18.79 -8.66
C VAL A 63 -20.71 18.16 -7.30
N LYS A 64 -20.51 16.86 -7.14
CA LYS A 64 -20.78 16.13 -5.89
C LYS A 64 -19.80 14.99 -5.67
N GLY A 65 -19.68 14.57 -4.43
CA GLY A 65 -18.85 13.44 -4.03
C GLY A 65 -19.11 13.04 -2.60
N PHE A 66 -18.17 12.27 -2.06
CA PHE A 66 -18.21 11.82 -0.69
C PHE A 66 -16.86 12.09 -0.02
N GLU A 67 -16.89 12.24 1.28
CA GLU A 67 -15.71 12.22 2.14
C GLU A 67 -15.79 11.04 3.09
N TYR A 68 -14.65 10.41 3.35
CA TYR A 68 -14.45 9.49 4.44
C TYR A 68 -13.03 9.62 4.99
N SER A 69 -12.79 9.11 6.17
CA SER A 69 -11.47 9.19 6.81
C SER A 69 -10.87 7.82 6.97
N ASP A 70 -9.57 7.74 6.73
CA ASP A 70 -8.72 6.58 6.95
C ASP A 70 -7.41 7.00 7.60
N GLY A 71 -6.52 6.06 7.89
CA GLY A 71 -5.21 6.35 8.46
C GLY A 71 -4.13 6.48 7.41
N TRP A 72 -3.44 7.60 7.38
CA TRP A 72 -2.15 7.70 6.71
C TRP A 72 -1.05 7.16 7.64
N VAL A 73 -0.06 6.49 7.10
CA VAL A 73 1.08 5.97 7.85
C VAL A 73 2.36 6.14 7.06
N ASP A 74 3.44 6.51 7.77
CA ASP A 74 4.80 6.32 7.27
C ASP A 74 5.16 4.84 7.40
N ASP A 75 4.99 4.09 6.31
CA ASP A 75 5.12 2.64 6.28
C ASP A 75 6.55 2.17 6.52
N SER A 76 7.55 2.87 6.03
CA SER A 76 8.95 2.54 6.26
C SER A 76 9.33 2.70 7.73
N ARG A 77 8.89 3.75 8.38
CA ARG A 77 9.06 3.93 9.83
C ARG A 77 8.29 2.90 10.64
N LEU A 78 7.08 2.53 10.20
CA LEU A 78 6.31 1.48 10.85
C LEU A 78 7.08 0.15 10.86
N VAL A 79 7.70 -0.23 9.74
CA VAL A 79 8.54 -1.44 9.65
C VAL A 79 9.73 -1.35 10.60
N ILE A 80 10.47 -0.24 10.57
CA ILE A 80 11.64 -0.03 11.43
C ILE A 80 11.27 -0.09 12.92
N LEU A 81 10.21 0.60 13.31
CA LEU A 81 9.76 0.62 14.71
C LEU A 81 9.28 -0.76 15.19
N ASN A 82 8.64 -1.55 14.34
CA ASN A 82 8.30 -2.93 14.68
C ASN A 82 9.55 -3.80 14.88
N ALA A 83 10.58 -3.63 14.03
CA ALA A 83 11.84 -4.34 14.16
C ALA A 83 12.56 -3.96 15.48
N LEU A 84 12.64 -2.66 15.79
CA LEU A 84 13.23 -2.16 17.05
C LEU A 84 12.45 -2.69 18.27
N ALA A 85 11.13 -2.63 18.26
CA ALA A 85 10.31 -3.15 19.35
C ALA A 85 10.48 -4.66 19.55
N ALA A 86 10.69 -5.42 18.47
CA ALA A 86 11.02 -6.84 18.58
C ALA A 86 12.42 -7.05 19.17
N GLN A 87 13.40 -6.26 18.77
CA GLN A 87 14.76 -6.31 19.30
C GLN A 87 14.81 -5.99 20.80
N GLU A 88 14.07 -4.99 21.25
CA GLU A 88 13.92 -4.65 22.69
C GLU A 88 13.34 -5.80 23.52
N LYS A 89 12.58 -6.69 22.87
CA LYS A 89 12.03 -7.92 23.48
C LYS A 89 12.93 -9.15 23.31
N GLY A 90 14.16 -8.96 22.85
CA GLY A 90 15.16 -10.02 22.73
C GLY A 90 15.20 -10.72 21.37
N ALA A 91 14.49 -10.22 20.34
CA ALA A 91 14.64 -10.76 19.00
C ALA A 91 15.95 -10.29 18.35
N THR A 92 16.57 -11.16 17.55
CA THR A 92 17.70 -10.79 16.70
C THR A 92 17.17 -10.30 15.34
N ILE A 93 17.47 -9.06 14.97
CA ILE A 93 17.15 -8.49 13.67
C ILE A 93 18.38 -8.59 12.77
N ALA A 94 18.34 -9.49 11.79
CA ALA A 94 19.44 -9.73 10.86
C ALA A 94 19.07 -9.20 9.47
N THR A 95 19.39 -7.93 9.22
CA THR A 95 19.24 -7.32 7.90
C THR A 95 20.26 -7.88 6.91
N GLN A 96 19.99 -7.81 5.59
CA GLN A 96 20.85 -8.32 4.53
C GLN A 96 21.27 -9.79 4.73
N THR A 97 20.39 -10.59 5.34
CA THR A 97 20.64 -11.98 5.66
C THR A 97 19.57 -12.86 5.03
N LYS A 98 19.99 -13.74 4.13
CA LYS A 98 19.11 -14.64 3.38
C LYS A 98 19.07 -16.03 4.03
N CYS A 99 17.89 -16.60 4.16
CA CYS A 99 17.74 -18.03 4.42
C CYS A 99 18.04 -18.80 3.13
N VAL A 100 19.11 -19.58 3.15
CA VAL A 100 19.57 -20.34 1.97
C VAL A 100 19.32 -21.84 2.07
N ASN A 101 19.04 -22.35 3.26
CA ASN A 101 18.63 -23.73 3.46
C ASN A 101 17.85 -23.84 4.77
N ALA A 102 16.81 -24.67 4.79
CA ALA A 102 16.11 -25.02 6.03
C ALA A 102 15.62 -26.46 5.97
N LYS A 103 16.00 -27.25 6.95
CA LYS A 103 15.63 -28.66 7.07
C LYS A 103 15.01 -28.93 8.44
N ARG A 104 14.01 -29.81 8.47
CA ARG A 104 13.43 -30.24 9.73
C ARG A 104 14.16 -31.46 10.25
N GLU A 105 14.77 -31.34 11.42
CA GLU A 105 15.51 -32.38 12.11
C GLU A 105 15.10 -32.46 13.58
N GLN A 106 14.82 -33.64 14.10
CA GLN A 106 14.49 -33.87 15.51
C GLN A 106 13.49 -32.88 16.10
N ASN A 107 12.42 -32.62 15.37
CA ASN A 107 11.33 -31.69 15.77
C ASN A 107 11.70 -30.18 15.81
N LYS A 108 12.85 -29.81 15.27
CA LYS A 108 13.31 -28.44 15.09
C LYS A 108 13.70 -28.18 13.65
N TRP A 109 13.74 -26.92 13.29
CA TRP A 109 14.31 -26.47 12.02
C TRP A 109 15.78 -26.15 12.20
N GLN A 110 16.64 -26.69 11.33
CA GLN A 110 18.02 -26.26 11.14
C GLN A 110 18.05 -25.34 9.94
N ILE A 111 18.38 -24.07 10.17
CA ILE A 111 18.24 -23.01 9.19
C ILE A 111 19.63 -22.44 8.92
N THR A 112 20.08 -22.52 7.66
CA THR A 112 21.33 -21.88 7.23
C THR A 112 21.02 -20.50 6.71
N LEU A 113 21.63 -19.51 7.32
CA LEU A 113 21.55 -18.11 6.98
C LEU A 113 22.85 -17.66 6.31
N GLU A 114 22.73 -16.83 5.27
CA GLU A 114 23.86 -16.26 4.54
C GLU A 114 23.80 -14.73 4.59
N GLN A 115 24.83 -14.11 5.11
CA GLN A 115 24.99 -12.66 5.05
C GLN A 115 25.38 -12.23 3.63
N GLN A 116 24.59 -11.35 3.03
CA GLN A 116 24.70 -11.00 1.61
C GLN A 116 26.02 -10.28 1.27
N SER A 117 26.54 -9.45 2.20
CA SER A 117 27.75 -8.67 2.00
C SER A 117 29.04 -9.50 2.09
N THR A 118 29.13 -10.41 3.06
CA THR A 118 30.35 -11.21 3.35
C THR A 118 30.30 -12.62 2.78
N LYS A 119 29.11 -13.11 2.38
CA LYS A 119 28.83 -14.49 2.00
C LYS A 119 29.05 -15.53 3.11
N ASN A 120 29.29 -15.06 4.33
CA ASN A 120 29.43 -15.94 5.49
C ASN A 120 28.12 -16.63 5.79
N LYS A 121 28.21 -17.93 6.09
CA LYS A 121 27.07 -18.77 6.46
C LYS A 121 27.16 -19.17 7.92
N TYR A 122 26.00 -19.21 8.58
CA TYR A 122 25.86 -19.74 9.92
C TYR A 122 24.50 -20.43 10.07
N THR A 123 24.43 -21.36 11.03
CA THR A 123 23.21 -22.14 11.24
C THR A 123 22.56 -21.77 12.57
N VAL A 124 21.24 -21.64 12.53
CA VAL A 124 20.40 -21.43 13.73
C VAL A 124 19.35 -22.53 13.82
N SER A 125 18.97 -22.87 15.06
CA SER A 125 17.91 -23.84 15.33
C SER A 125 16.64 -23.14 15.80
N ALA A 126 15.49 -23.48 15.22
CA ALA A 126 14.20 -22.88 15.57
C ALA A 126 13.09 -23.93 15.72
N LYS A 127 12.07 -23.63 16.52
CA LYS A 127 10.88 -24.48 16.68
C LYS A 127 9.94 -24.36 15.47
N GLY A 128 9.92 -23.21 14.81
CA GLY A 128 9.07 -22.91 13.66
C GLY A 128 9.71 -21.88 12.75
N ILE A 129 9.22 -21.83 11.50
CA ILE A 129 9.54 -20.80 10.51
C ILE A 129 8.25 -20.09 10.15
N VAL A 130 8.28 -18.77 10.12
CA VAL A 130 7.22 -17.94 9.56
C VAL A 130 7.73 -17.33 8.25
N ASN A 131 7.13 -17.76 7.15
CA ASN A 131 7.45 -17.22 5.84
C ASN A 131 6.59 -15.98 5.57
N ALA A 132 7.13 -14.80 5.81
CA ALA A 132 6.51 -13.51 5.57
C ALA A 132 7.27 -12.72 4.48
N ALA A 133 7.81 -13.43 3.47
CA ALA A 133 8.68 -12.88 2.45
C ALA A 133 7.94 -12.12 1.31
N GLY A 134 6.67 -11.74 1.49
CA GLY A 134 5.92 -10.96 0.51
C GLY A 134 5.94 -11.61 -0.88
N PRO A 135 6.33 -10.87 -1.95
CA PRO A 135 6.34 -11.41 -3.31
C PRO A 135 7.33 -12.57 -3.51
N TRP A 136 8.28 -12.76 -2.60
CA TRP A 136 9.26 -13.86 -2.64
C TRP A 136 8.86 -15.09 -1.83
N VAL A 137 7.65 -15.13 -1.28
CA VAL A 137 7.22 -16.24 -0.41
C VAL A 137 7.33 -17.61 -1.10
N ALA A 138 7.06 -17.73 -2.41
CA ALA A 138 7.24 -18.95 -3.17
C ALA A 138 8.72 -19.36 -3.31
N LYS A 139 9.63 -18.40 -3.50
CA LYS A 139 11.07 -18.65 -3.62
C LYS A 139 11.68 -19.31 -2.37
N LEU A 140 11.14 -19.08 -1.17
CA LEU A 140 11.63 -19.75 0.01
C LEU A 140 11.44 -21.26 -0.08
N PHE A 141 10.31 -21.71 -0.65
CA PHE A 141 10.07 -23.14 -0.86
C PHE A 141 11.06 -23.73 -1.86
N ASP A 142 11.23 -23.08 -3.02
CA ASP A 142 12.08 -23.59 -4.10
C ASP A 142 13.57 -23.53 -3.74
N GLU A 143 14.03 -22.46 -3.10
CA GLU A 143 15.45 -22.18 -2.89
C GLU A 143 15.99 -22.66 -1.52
N ALA A 144 15.18 -22.64 -0.48
CA ALA A 144 15.65 -22.94 0.88
C ALA A 144 15.07 -24.23 1.48
N LEU A 145 13.79 -24.52 1.23
CA LEU A 145 13.14 -25.73 1.71
C LEU A 145 13.30 -26.89 0.71
N ILE A 146 13.59 -26.59 -0.56
CA ILE A 146 13.69 -27.55 -1.67
C ILE A 146 12.39 -28.38 -1.80
N GLU A 147 11.27 -27.68 -1.63
CA GLU A 147 9.92 -28.23 -1.73
C GLU A 147 9.09 -27.35 -2.67
N LYS A 148 8.08 -27.92 -3.30
CA LYS A 148 7.16 -27.12 -4.11
C LYS A 148 6.28 -26.25 -3.21
N SER A 149 6.15 -24.96 -3.56
CA SER A 149 5.22 -24.07 -2.87
C SER A 149 3.78 -24.63 -2.91
N PRO A 150 3.07 -24.70 -1.78
CA PRO A 150 1.69 -25.19 -1.75
C PRO A 150 0.69 -24.25 -2.43
N GLN A 151 1.10 -23.01 -2.71
CA GLN A 151 0.28 -21.97 -3.31
C GLN A 151 1.01 -21.33 -4.49
N ASN A 152 0.30 -21.08 -5.58
CA ASN A 152 0.78 -20.26 -6.66
C ASN A 152 0.53 -18.78 -6.32
N ILE A 153 1.54 -17.95 -6.59
CA ILE A 153 1.46 -16.51 -6.35
C ILE A 153 1.36 -15.82 -7.71
N ARG A 154 0.31 -15.03 -7.86
CA ARG A 154 0.18 -14.09 -8.95
C ARG A 154 0.81 -12.76 -8.53
N LEU A 155 1.85 -12.33 -9.23
CA LEU A 155 2.48 -11.06 -8.99
C LEU A 155 1.70 -9.95 -9.73
N VAL A 156 1.37 -8.91 -9.00
CA VAL A 156 0.77 -7.70 -9.53
C VAL A 156 1.63 -6.52 -9.11
N LYS A 157 2.04 -5.69 -10.06
CA LYS A 157 2.76 -4.46 -9.76
C LYS A 157 1.78 -3.29 -9.66
N GLY A 158 2.02 -2.41 -8.69
CA GLY A 158 1.33 -1.14 -8.54
C GLY A 158 2.36 -0.01 -8.58
N SER A 159 2.28 0.82 -9.61
CA SER A 159 3.21 1.92 -9.80
C SER A 159 2.62 3.25 -9.32
N HIS A 160 3.50 4.13 -8.84
CA HIS A 160 3.15 5.50 -8.45
C HIS A 160 4.10 6.48 -9.13
N ILE A 161 3.62 7.68 -9.38
CA ILE A 161 4.43 8.81 -9.79
C ILE A 161 4.38 9.90 -8.72
N VAL A 162 5.48 10.61 -8.54
CA VAL A 162 5.56 11.81 -7.72
C VAL A 162 5.64 13.01 -8.66
N VAL A 163 4.69 13.91 -8.53
CA VAL A 163 4.58 15.10 -9.39
C VAL A 163 4.53 16.36 -8.53
N PRO A 164 4.81 17.55 -9.08
CA PRO A 164 4.55 18.81 -8.38
C PRO A 164 3.12 18.85 -7.82
N ARG A 165 2.95 19.57 -6.73
CA ARG A 165 1.67 19.62 -6.02
C ARG A 165 0.50 20.03 -6.92
N ILE A 166 -0.48 19.15 -7.10
CA ILE A 166 -1.63 19.35 -7.97
C ILE A 166 -2.63 20.34 -7.36
N HIS A 167 -2.79 20.30 -6.02
CA HIS A 167 -3.72 21.17 -5.28
C HIS A 167 -3.23 21.48 -3.86
N ASN A 168 -3.71 22.59 -3.28
CA ASN A 168 -3.32 23.05 -1.95
C ASN A 168 -4.23 22.54 -0.81
N GLU A 169 -5.19 21.69 -1.11
CA GLU A 169 -6.05 21.08 -0.10
C GLU A 169 -5.29 20.00 0.68
N LYS A 170 -5.71 19.76 1.92
CA LYS A 170 -5.09 18.75 2.81
C LYS A 170 -5.62 17.34 2.56
N GLU A 171 -6.76 17.24 1.93
CA GLU A 171 -7.44 16.00 1.64
C GLU A 171 -6.77 15.27 0.46
N ALA A 172 -6.79 13.95 0.52
CA ALA A 172 -6.46 13.11 -0.62
C ALA A 172 -7.70 12.89 -1.50
N TYR A 173 -7.47 12.57 -2.76
CA TYR A 173 -8.54 12.25 -3.70
C TYR A 173 -8.46 10.79 -4.14
N ILE A 174 -9.63 10.18 -4.33
CA ILE A 174 -9.79 8.85 -4.91
C ILE A 174 -10.49 9.01 -6.25
N LEU A 175 -9.75 8.78 -7.31
CA LEU A 175 -10.21 8.87 -8.69
C LEU A 175 -10.63 7.48 -9.15
N GLN A 176 -11.85 7.32 -9.58
CA GLN A 176 -12.38 6.05 -10.08
C GLN A 176 -12.54 6.12 -11.59
N ASN A 177 -11.76 5.31 -12.30
CA ASN A 177 -11.78 5.31 -13.75
C ASN A 177 -12.93 4.43 -14.32
N LYS A 178 -13.23 4.60 -15.60
CA LYS A 178 -14.25 3.83 -16.35
C LYS A 178 -13.91 2.34 -16.41
N ASP A 179 -12.64 1.98 -16.36
CA ASP A 179 -12.12 0.61 -16.33
C ASP A 179 -12.17 -0.03 -14.92
N GLN A 180 -12.79 0.65 -13.96
CA GLN A 180 -12.97 0.23 -12.56
C GLN A 180 -11.69 0.28 -11.71
N ARG A 181 -10.56 0.72 -12.25
CA ARG A 181 -9.36 0.95 -11.46
C ARG A 181 -9.49 2.22 -10.64
N ILE A 182 -8.76 2.25 -9.54
CA ILE A 182 -8.76 3.35 -8.57
C ILE A 182 -7.36 3.95 -8.54
N VAL A 183 -7.28 5.27 -8.66
CA VAL A 183 -6.04 6.03 -8.51
C VAL A 183 -6.19 7.02 -7.37
N PHE A 184 -5.25 7.03 -6.47
CA PHE A 184 -5.17 8.01 -5.39
C PHE A 184 -4.33 9.21 -5.82
N VAL A 185 -4.70 10.39 -5.37
CA VAL A 185 -3.89 11.60 -5.43
C VAL A 185 -3.73 12.07 -3.99
N ILE A 186 -2.54 11.90 -3.44
CA ILE A 186 -2.25 12.12 -2.02
C ILE A 186 -1.25 13.27 -1.89
N PRO A 187 -1.51 14.30 -1.07
CA PRO A 187 -0.50 15.29 -0.72
C PRO A 187 0.74 14.59 -0.15
N PHE A 188 1.92 14.91 -0.66
CA PHE A 188 3.16 14.24 -0.32
C PHE A 188 4.29 15.27 -0.16
N GLU A 189 5.05 15.19 0.93
CA GLU A 189 6.24 16.02 1.18
C GLU A 189 6.01 17.51 0.86
N ASP A 190 5.00 18.12 1.44
CA ASP A 190 4.57 19.53 1.32
C ASP A 190 4.40 20.06 -0.12
N ASP A 191 5.37 19.83 -1.03
CA ASP A 191 5.43 20.41 -2.37
C ASP A 191 5.02 19.43 -3.49
N TYR A 192 4.65 18.20 -3.15
CA TYR A 192 4.37 17.16 -4.14
C TYR A 192 3.00 16.53 -3.96
N SER A 193 2.59 15.79 -4.97
CA SER A 193 1.49 14.84 -4.95
C SER A 193 1.99 13.45 -5.35
N LEU A 194 1.62 12.44 -4.56
CA LEU A 194 1.80 11.03 -4.91
C LEU A 194 0.57 10.54 -5.64
N VAL A 195 0.74 10.11 -6.88
CA VAL A 195 -0.35 9.64 -7.74
C VAL A 195 -0.18 8.15 -8.03
N GLY A 196 -1.18 7.36 -7.76
CA GLY A 196 -1.20 5.91 -7.95
C GLY A 196 -2.36 5.24 -7.23
N THR A 197 -2.60 4.00 -7.48
CA THR A 197 -1.68 3.02 -8.07
C THR A 197 -2.20 2.50 -9.42
N THR A 198 -1.30 1.96 -10.21
CA THR A 198 -1.66 1.07 -11.34
C THR A 198 -1.95 -0.34 -10.82
N ASP A 199 -2.49 -1.21 -11.66
CA ASP A 199 -2.74 -2.63 -11.38
C ASP A 199 -2.40 -3.40 -12.65
N VAL A 200 -1.16 -3.92 -12.70
CA VAL A 200 -0.62 -4.60 -13.89
C VAL A 200 -0.01 -5.93 -13.47
N GLU A 201 -0.42 -7.01 -14.13
CA GLU A 201 0.17 -8.32 -13.89
C GLU A 201 1.66 -8.32 -14.27
N HIS A 202 2.50 -8.87 -13.38
CA HIS A 202 3.95 -8.91 -13.55
C HIS A 202 4.42 -10.35 -13.73
N ASN A 203 5.02 -10.63 -14.89
CA ASN A 203 5.51 -11.97 -15.24
C ASN A 203 7.03 -12.12 -15.07
N GLY A 204 7.69 -11.12 -14.48
CA GLY A 204 9.13 -11.12 -14.20
C GLY A 204 9.48 -11.43 -12.74
N ALA A 205 10.74 -11.29 -12.41
CA ALA A 205 11.17 -11.36 -11.02
C ALA A 205 10.75 -10.10 -10.26
N ALA A 206 10.29 -10.25 -9.01
CA ALA A 206 9.75 -9.14 -8.22
C ALA A 206 10.74 -7.98 -8.01
N GLN A 207 12.05 -8.25 -8.02
CA GLN A 207 13.08 -7.23 -7.89
C GLN A 207 13.32 -6.41 -9.16
N ASP A 208 12.81 -6.85 -10.31
CA ASP A 208 13.03 -6.20 -11.62
C ASP A 208 11.85 -5.31 -12.03
N VAL A 209 10.92 -5.08 -11.08
CA VAL A 209 9.74 -4.23 -11.29
C VAL A 209 10.16 -2.79 -11.60
N LYS A 210 9.64 -2.27 -12.71
CA LYS A 210 9.75 -0.86 -13.11
C LYS A 210 8.41 -0.37 -13.63
N ILE A 211 8.15 0.91 -13.45
CA ILE A 211 7.01 1.57 -14.09
C ILE A 211 7.25 1.62 -15.62
N SER A 212 6.21 1.43 -16.42
CA SER A 212 6.27 1.64 -17.87
C SER A 212 5.71 3.00 -18.27
N ASP A 213 6.03 3.44 -19.50
CA ASP A 213 5.53 4.70 -20.04
C ASP A 213 4.00 4.68 -20.13
N GLU A 214 3.39 3.55 -20.48
CA GLU A 214 1.94 3.39 -20.54
C GLU A 214 1.28 3.52 -19.15
N GLU A 215 1.96 3.11 -18.09
CA GLU A 215 1.47 3.32 -16.72
C GLU A 215 1.58 4.79 -16.32
N ILE A 216 2.65 5.48 -16.72
CA ILE A 216 2.82 6.91 -16.48
C ILE A 216 1.72 7.69 -17.20
N ASP A 217 1.52 7.44 -18.49
CA ASP A 217 0.49 8.09 -19.30
C ASP A 217 -0.90 7.85 -18.69
N TYR A 218 -1.20 6.63 -18.29
CA TYR A 218 -2.45 6.28 -17.63
C TYR A 218 -2.70 7.11 -16.35
N LEU A 219 -1.68 7.27 -15.49
CA LEU A 219 -1.80 8.03 -14.25
C LEU A 219 -1.98 9.53 -14.51
N ILE A 220 -1.30 10.05 -15.54
CA ILE A 220 -1.44 11.44 -15.98
C ILE A 220 -2.83 11.68 -16.56
N ASP A 221 -3.29 10.84 -17.47
CA ASP A 221 -4.58 10.99 -18.15
C ASP A 221 -5.75 10.97 -17.17
N ILE A 222 -5.76 10.00 -16.24
CA ILE A 222 -6.82 9.95 -15.22
C ILE A 222 -6.77 11.18 -14.32
N THR A 223 -5.60 11.63 -13.91
CA THR A 223 -5.45 12.82 -13.08
C THR A 223 -5.99 14.06 -13.78
N ASN A 224 -5.57 14.30 -15.02
CA ASN A 224 -6.01 15.41 -15.85
C ASN A 224 -7.52 15.38 -16.16
N SER A 225 -8.15 14.21 -16.14
CA SER A 225 -9.60 14.09 -16.33
C SER A 225 -10.43 14.53 -15.10
N TYR A 226 -9.80 14.72 -13.96
CA TYR A 226 -10.46 15.10 -12.70
C TYR A 226 -10.10 16.51 -12.23
N PHE A 227 -8.88 16.99 -12.46
CA PHE A 227 -8.38 18.25 -11.93
C PHE A 227 -8.32 19.32 -13.03
N LYS A 228 -8.55 20.59 -12.66
CA LYS A 228 -8.45 21.75 -13.54
C LYS A 228 -7.01 22.11 -13.93
N ASN A 229 -6.06 21.82 -13.05
CA ASN A 229 -4.64 22.04 -13.29
C ASN A 229 -4.03 20.76 -13.87
N HIS A 230 -3.45 20.89 -15.04
CA HIS A 230 -2.82 19.81 -15.81
C HIS A 230 -1.31 19.89 -15.69
#